data_3f0f58efc7b47168b4193c59760e7527
#
_entry.id   3f0f58efc7b47168b4193c59760e7527
#
_cell.length_a   1.000
_cell.length_b   1.000
_cell.length_c   1.000
_cell.angle_alpha   90.00
_cell.angle_beta   90.00
_cell.angle_gamma   90.00
#
_symmetry.space_group_name_H-M   'P 1'
#
loop_
_entity.id
_entity.type
_entity.pdbx_description
1 polymer ?
#
loop_
_entity_poly.entity_id
_entity_poly.type
_entity_poly.pdbx_seq_one_letter_code
_entity_poly.pdbx_strand_id
1 'polypeptide(L)' 'MSTQNWCEAPEIHPSQIRVGDVIGTRRPTDLRLTVKMISGPQSGPRQWTFFSRDEHGQQRTSTFAEDDVVRRYAKA' A
#
# COMPACT_ATOMS: atom_id res chain seq x y z
N MET A 1 -20.93 3.54 12.60
CA MET A 1 -19.66 4.02 12.07
C MET A 1 -19.29 3.20 10.84
N SER A 2 -19.11 3.84 9.72
CA SER A 2 -18.81 3.12 8.49
C SER A 2 -17.34 2.78 8.41
N THR A 3 -17.04 1.56 7.98
CA THR A 3 -15.69 1.12 7.72
C THR A 3 -15.38 1.38 6.26
N GLN A 4 -14.26 2.02 5.98
CA GLN A 4 -13.85 2.33 4.62
C GLN A 4 -13.54 1.05 3.86
N ASN A 5 -14.17 0.86 2.69
CA ASN A 5 -13.91 -0.27 1.82
C ASN A 5 -12.71 0.00 0.92
N TRP A 6 -12.18 -1.07 0.33
CA TRP A 6 -11.11 -0.95 -0.65
C TRP A 6 -11.48 0.03 -1.76
N CYS A 7 -12.71 -0.06 -2.27
CA CYS A 7 -13.17 0.81 -3.35
C CYS A 7 -13.36 2.26 -2.92
N GLU A 8 -13.52 2.50 -1.63
CA GLU A 8 -13.70 3.84 -1.08
C GLU A 8 -12.39 4.51 -0.69
N ALA A 9 -11.32 3.72 -0.54
CA ALA A 9 -10.03 4.25 -0.15
C ALA A 9 -9.45 5.12 -1.27
N PRO A 10 -8.84 6.27 -0.95
CA PRO A 10 -8.23 7.12 -1.97
C PRO A 10 -7.14 6.40 -2.75
N GLU A 11 -7.07 6.69 -4.05
CA GLU A 11 -6.02 6.18 -4.90
C GLU A 11 -4.83 7.13 -4.82
N ILE A 12 -3.70 6.60 -4.39
CA ILE A 12 -2.50 7.39 -4.12
C ILE A 12 -1.37 6.86 -5.01
N HIS A 13 -0.59 7.75 -5.59
CA HIS A 13 0.59 7.32 -6.36
C HIS A 13 1.58 6.63 -5.42
N PRO A 14 2.24 5.53 -5.88
CA PRO A 14 3.16 4.80 -5.01
C PRO A 14 4.24 5.66 -4.37
N SER A 15 4.70 6.72 -5.07
CA SER A 15 5.75 7.59 -4.54
C SER A 15 5.30 8.41 -3.33
N GLN A 16 4.00 8.48 -3.07
CA GLN A 16 3.46 9.27 -1.97
C GLN A 16 3.20 8.43 -0.72
N ILE A 17 3.38 7.12 -0.81
CA ILE A 17 3.19 6.23 0.33
C ILE A 17 4.39 6.37 1.27
N ARG A 18 4.12 6.41 2.56
CA ARG A 18 5.14 6.54 3.60
C ARG A 18 5.06 5.38 4.57
N VAL A 19 6.17 5.14 5.26
CA VAL A 19 6.20 4.16 6.35
C VAL A 19 5.16 4.57 7.40
N GLY A 20 4.35 3.62 7.83
CA GLY A 20 3.27 3.87 8.77
C GLY A 20 1.91 4.04 8.12
N ASP A 21 1.86 4.31 6.81
CA ASP A 21 0.59 4.37 6.10
C ASP A 21 -0.06 2.99 6.09
N VAL A 22 -1.39 2.98 6.09
CA VAL A 22 -2.15 1.73 5.97
C VAL A 22 -2.69 1.65 4.56
N ILE A 23 -2.28 0.64 3.82
CA ILE A 23 -2.64 0.48 2.41
C ILE A 23 -3.42 -0.81 2.20
N GLY A 24 -4.09 -0.88 1.06
CA GLY A 24 -4.79 -2.08 0.64
C GLY A 24 -3.94 -2.93 -0.30
N THR A 25 -4.47 -4.10 -0.63
CA THR A 25 -3.86 -4.99 -1.62
C THR A 25 -4.17 -4.49 -3.04
N ARG A 26 -3.50 -5.05 -4.05
CA ARG A 26 -3.73 -4.66 -5.44
C ARG A 26 -5.14 -5.02 -5.91
N ARG A 27 -5.71 -6.07 -5.34
CA ARG A 27 -7.08 -6.51 -5.64
C ARG A 27 -7.97 -6.17 -4.48
N PRO A 28 -9.28 -6.00 -4.71
CA PRO A 28 -10.19 -5.71 -3.62
C PRO A 28 -10.20 -6.85 -2.59
N THR A 29 -9.75 -6.55 -1.40
CA THR A 29 -9.78 -7.48 -0.26
C THR A 29 -10.03 -6.67 1.00
N ASP A 30 -10.27 -7.37 2.11
CA ASP A 30 -10.44 -6.72 3.40
C ASP A 30 -9.11 -6.50 4.12
N LEU A 31 -8.01 -6.91 3.52
CA LEU A 31 -6.71 -6.80 4.15
C LEU A 31 -6.26 -5.35 4.24
N ARG A 32 -5.77 -4.98 5.40
CA ARG A 32 -5.18 -3.67 5.66
C ARG A 32 -3.75 -3.88 6.06
N LEU A 33 -2.84 -3.25 5.31
CA LEU A 33 -1.41 -3.48 5.44
C LEU A 33 -0.75 -2.22 5.96
N THR A 34 -0.09 -2.31 7.10
CA THR A 34 0.70 -1.20 7.63
C THR A 34 2.10 -1.28 7.04
N VAL A 35 2.50 -0.25 6.31
CA VAL A 35 3.79 -0.21 5.64
C VAL A 35 4.90 -0.08 6.66
N LYS A 36 5.85 -1.01 6.62
CA LYS A 36 6.99 -1.02 7.54
C LYS A 36 8.28 -0.59 6.86
N MET A 37 8.42 -0.86 5.57
CA MET A 37 9.62 -0.49 4.82
C MET A 37 9.24 -0.28 3.36
N ILE A 38 9.93 0.62 2.70
CA ILE A 38 9.70 0.94 1.29
C ILE A 38 11.04 0.81 0.56
N SER A 39 11.02 0.06 -0.55
CA SER A 39 12.16 -0.06 -1.43
C SER A 39 11.80 0.53 -2.79
N GLY A 40 12.62 1.46 -3.28
CA GLY A 40 12.43 2.09 -4.57
C GLY A 40 12.35 3.61 -4.47
N PRO A 41 12.24 4.30 -5.61
CA PRO A 41 12.18 3.72 -6.96
C PRO A 41 13.52 3.14 -7.38
N GLN A 42 13.48 2.00 -8.08
CA GLN A 42 14.68 1.35 -8.54
C GLN A 42 15.01 1.83 -9.95
N SER A 43 16.28 1.67 -10.35
CA SER A 43 16.71 2.00 -11.70
C SER A 43 16.04 1.07 -12.71
N GLY A 44 15.79 1.58 -13.92
CA GLY A 44 14.99 0.87 -14.92
C GLY A 44 13.54 1.31 -14.81
N PRO A 45 12.57 0.43 -15.05
CA PRO A 45 11.17 0.79 -14.81
C PRO A 45 10.98 1.15 -13.35
N ARG A 46 10.39 2.31 -13.11
CA ARG A 46 10.20 2.79 -11.73
C ARG A 46 9.19 1.91 -11.02
N GLN A 47 9.61 1.33 -9.91
CA GLN A 47 8.77 0.45 -9.11
C GLN A 47 9.06 0.69 -7.64
N TRP A 48 8.02 0.53 -6.83
CA TRP A 48 8.12 0.63 -5.38
C TRP A 48 7.67 -0.69 -4.78
N THR A 49 8.45 -1.22 -3.86
CA THR A 49 8.10 -2.42 -3.11
C THR A 49 7.81 -2.02 -1.68
N PHE A 50 6.63 -2.39 -1.21
CA PHE A 50 6.20 -2.09 0.15
C PHE A 50 6.22 -3.36 0.98
N PHE A 51 7.02 -3.35 2.04
CA PHE A 51 7.07 -4.43 3.01
C PHE A 51 6.15 -4.04 4.16
N SER A 52 5.08 -4.81 4.34
CA SER A 52 4.00 -4.43 5.23
C SER A 52 3.61 -5.58 6.13
N ARG A 53 2.83 -5.28 7.17
CA ARG A 53 2.23 -6.30 8.02
C ARG A 53 0.73 -6.14 8.00
N ASP A 54 0.01 -7.26 7.94
CA ASP A 54 -1.44 -7.24 7.97
C ASP A 54 -1.93 -7.21 9.42
N GLU A 55 -3.25 -7.27 9.59
CA GLU A 55 -3.88 -7.20 10.92
C GLU A 55 -3.50 -8.36 11.82
N HIS A 56 -3.06 -9.46 11.24
CA HIS A 56 -2.64 -10.65 11.97
C HIS A 56 -1.14 -10.68 12.22
N GLY A 57 -0.43 -9.62 11.85
CA GLY A 57 1.01 -9.55 12.01
C GLY A 57 1.80 -10.29 10.95
N GLN A 58 1.14 -10.81 9.93
CA GLN A 58 1.78 -11.52 8.85
C GLN A 58 2.45 -10.56 7.88
N GLN A 59 3.67 -10.87 7.50
CA GLN A 59 4.41 -10.03 6.56
C GLN A 59 3.87 -10.20 5.15
N ARG A 60 3.65 -9.08 4.48
CA ARG A 60 3.18 -9.04 3.11
C ARG A 60 4.06 -8.13 2.29
N THR A 61 4.33 -8.51 1.05
CA THR A 61 5.14 -7.72 0.14
C THR A 61 4.32 -7.40 -1.10
N SER A 62 4.32 -6.13 -1.50
CA SER A 62 3.58 -5.67 -2.68
C SER A 62 4.49 -4.79 -3.52
N THR A 63 4.41 -4.96 -4.85
CA THR A 63 5.17 -4.13 -5.78
C THR A 63 4.21 -3.40 -6.70
N PHE A 64 4.42 -2.09 -6.84
CA PHE A 64 3.60 -1.23 -7.68
C PHE A 64 4.50 -0.50 -8.68
N ALA A 65 4.02 -0.42 -9.93
CA ALA A 65 4.72 0.32 -10.98
C ALA A 65 4.35 1.79 -10.94
N GLU A 66 5.03 2.59 -11.75
CA GLU A 66 4.80 4.03 -11.79
C GLU A 66 3.39 4.41 -12.21
N ASP A 67 2.76 3.59 -13.04
CA ASP A 67 1.40 3.83 -13.52
C ASP A 67 0.33 3.12 -12.69
N ASP A 68 0.73 2.44 -11.62
CA ASP A 68 -0.21 1.83 -10.69
C ASP A 68 -0.65 2.86 -9.64
N VAL A 69 -1.75 2.54 -8.97
CA VAL A 69 -2.20 3.32 -7.82
C VAL A 69 -2.30 2.42 -6.60
N VAL A 70 -2.11 3.01 -5.43
CA VAL A 70 -2.19 2.31 -4.15
C VAL A 70 -3.39 2.85 -3.39
N ARG A 71 -4.22 1.95 -2.87
CA ARG A 71 -5.33 2.35 -2.01
C ARG A 71 -4.80 2.59 -0.61
N ARG A 72 -4.99 3.80 -0.09
CA ARG A 72 -4.49 4.16 1.25
C ARG A 72 -5.67 4.37 2.17
N TYR A 73 -5.78 3.53 3.20
CA TYR A 73 -6.85 3.63 4.19
C TYR A 73 -6.56 4.68 5.24
N ALA A 74 -5.30 4.80 5.62
CA ALA A 74 -4.93 5.76 6.65
C ALA A 74 -3.52 6.29 6.39
N LYS A 75 -3.33 7.55 6.69
CA LYS A 75 -2.04 8.23 6.56
C LYS A 75 -1.31 8.18 7.89
N ALA A 76 0.01 7.99 7.84
CA ALA A 76 0.84 7.97 9.03
C ALA A 76 0.84 9.30 9.77
#